data_0ce465c0ab490f2cc74dd4bd672a8bf3
#
_entry.id   0ce465c0ab490f2cc74dd4bd672a8bf3
#
_cell.length_a   1.000
_cell.length_b   1.000
_cell.length_c   1.000
_cell.angle_alpha   90.00
_cell.angle_beta   90.00
_cell.angle_gamma   90.00
#
_symmetry.space_group_name_H-M   'P 1'
#
loop_
_entity.id
_entity.type
_entity.pdbx_description
1 polymer ?
#
loop_
_entity_poly.entity_id
_entity_poly.type
_entity_poly.pdbx_seq_one_letter_code
_entity_poly.pdbx_strand_id
1 'polypeptide(L)'
;MNLIRKQTPFFPSLFDDYVNQDWNFKVSSSAHTPAVNIKELDNQFEIDLAVPGKKKSDFEIEVEEGLLSISSSMEEDQVTEKAKFTRREFSYNSFKRTFTIPDSVEPSNIEAHYSEGVLKLRLPKRKEALPQPKKLIKIR
;
A
#
# COMPACT_ATOMS: atom_id res chain seq x y z
N MET A 1 11.15 -43.80 -18.48
CA MET A 1 10.54 -42.50 -18.75
C MET A 1 11.06 -41.50 -17.74
N ASN A 2 11.92 -40.61 -18.20
CA ASN A 2 12.43 -39.54 -17.34
C ASN A 2 11.49 -38.36 -17.45
N LEU A 3 10.75 -38.10 -16.37
CA LEU A 3 9.99 -36.86 -16.21
C LEU A 3 10.98 -35.72 -15.97
N ILE A 4 11.25 -34.91 -17.00
CA ILE A 4 12.00 -33.68 -16.86
C ILE A 4 11.07 -32.69 -16.15
N ARG A 5 11.29 -32.51 -14.84
CA ARG A 5 10.70 -31.45 -14.07
C ARG A 5 11.32 -30.14 -14.56
N LYS A 6 10.63 -29.39 -15.41
CA LYS A 6 11.00 -28.02 -15.72
C LYS A 6 10.93 -27.23 -14.41
N GLN A 7 12.07 -27.04 -13.78
CA GLN A 7 12.22 -25.99 -12.80
C GLN A 7 12.17 -24.68 -13.58
N THR A 8 11.07 -23.99 -13.50
CA THR A 8 11.06 -22.57 -13.84
C THR A 8 12.07 -21.91 -12.92
N PRO A 9 13.10 -21.24 -13.47
CA PRO A 9 14.00 -20.48 -12.62
C PRO A 9 13.16 -19.43 -11.90
N PHE A 10 13.02 -19.60 -10.59
CA PHE A 10 12.49 -18.58 -9.72
C PHE A 10 13.57 -17.48 -9.71
N PHE A 11 13.41 -16.50 -10.57
CA PHE A 11 14.17 -15.26 -10.45
C PHE A 11 13.55 -14.51 -9.28
N PRO A 12 14.21 -14.41 -8.13
CA PRO A 12 13.83 -13.41 -7.17
C PRO A 12 13.93 -12.08 -7.91
N SER A 13 12.82 -11.43 -8.06
CA SER A 13 12.77 -10.09 -8.62
C SER A 13 13.71 -9.24 -7.75
N LEU A 14 14.71 -8.62 -8.36
CA LEU A 14 15.57 -7.63 -7.67
C LEU A 14 14.73 -6.52 -7.02
N PHE A 15 13.50 -6.40 -7.47
CA PHE A 15 12.49 -5.50 -6.95
C PHE A 15 11.91 -5.99 -5.60
N ASP A 16 11.76 -7.31 -5.41
CA ASP A 16 11.29 -7.88 -4.15
C ASP A 16 12.30 -7.66 -3.02
N ASP A 17 13.59 -7.76 -3.30
CA ASP A 17 14.63 -7.52 -2.30
C ASP A 17 14.75 -6.03 -1.94
N TYR A 18 14.54 -5.14 -2.89
CA TYR A 18 14.60 -3.70 -2.66
C TYR A 18 13.36 -3.17 -1.91
N VAL A 19 12.19 -3.70 -2.25
CA VAL A 19 10.92 -3.35 -1.59
C VAL A 19 10.83 -3.99 -0.20
N ASN A 20 11.38 -5.19 -0.01
CA ASN A 20 11.37 -5.88 1.27
C ASN A 20 12.37 -5.31 2.29
N GLN A 21 13.41 -4.61 1.85
CA GLN A 21 14.41 -4.04 2.74
C GLN A 21 13.91 -2.79 3.47
N ASP A 22 13.11 -1.96 2.80
CA ASP A 22 12.59 -0.72 3.37
C ASP A 22 11.12 -0.81 3.82
N TRP A 23 10.36 -1.74 3.24
CA TRP A 23 8.94 -1.94 3.53
C TRP A 23 8.69 -3.32 4.15
N ASN A 24 8.71 -3.38 5.47
CA ASN A 24 8.47 -4.63 6.20
C ASN A 24 6.98 -5.01 6.11
N PHE A 25 6.62 -5.73 5.04
CA PHE A 25 5.28 -6.26 4.85
C PHE A 25 5.01 -7.40 5.83
N LYS A 26 4.46 -7.12 7.00
CA LYS A 26 3.69 -8.13 7.71
C LYS A 26 2.38 -8.34 6.96
N VAL A 27 2.39 -9.22 5.98
CA VAL A 27 1.14 -9.69 5.37
C VAL A 27 0.42 -10.55 6.40
N SER A 28 -0.44 -9.92 7.16
CA SER A 28 -1.48 -10.65 7.86
C SER A 28 -2.45 -11.16 6.80
N SER A 29 -2.40 -12.45 6.52
CA SER A 29 -3.27 -13.12 5.55
C SER A 29 -4.69 -13.26 6.09
N SER A 30 -5.38 -12.15 6.29
CA SER A 30 -6.82 -12.18 6.44
C SER A 30 -7.47 -12.04 5.06
N ALA A 31 -8.46 -12.85 4.78
CA ALA A 31 -9.19 -12.89 3.50
C ALA A 31 -9.86 -11.54 3.10
N HIS A 32 -9.71 -10.52 3.91
CA HIS A 32 -10.36 -9.22 3.78
C HIS A 32 -9.39 -8.04 3.69
N THR A 33 -8.09 -8.29 3.53
CA THR A 33 -7.10 -7.22 3.40
C THR A 33 -7.12 -6.67 1.98
N PRO A 34 -7.28 -5.35 1.77
CA PRO A 34 -7.25 -4.75 0.45
C PRO A 34 -5.94 -5.02 -0.28
N ALA A 35 -6.03 -5.25 -1.59
CA ALA A 35 -4.87 -5.34 -2.45
C ALA A 35 -4.17 -3.98 -2.53
N VAL A 36 -2.85 -3.99 -2.57
CA VAL A 36 -2.01 -2.79 -2.59
C VAL A 36 -1.02 -2.83 -3.74
N ASN A 37 -0.84 -1.70 -4.39
CA ASN A 37 0.28 -1.42 -5.28
C ASN A 37 1.12 -0.30 -4.67
N ILE A 38 2.43 -0.47 -4.63
CA ILE A 38 3.36 0.55 -4.18
C ILE A 38 4.32 0.86 -5.32
N LYS A 39 4.50 2.15 -5.59
CA LYS A 39 5.44 2.67 -6.59
C LYS A 39 6.41 3.60 -5.90
N GLU A 40 7.65 3.53 -6.30
CA GLU A 40 8.68 4.51 -5.97
C GLU A 40 8.98 5.36 -7.19
N LEU A 41 8.84 6.68 -7.03
CA LEU A 41 9.26 7.69 -7.99
C LEU A 41 10.49 8.43 -7.45
N ASP A 42 11.11 9.25 -8.26
CA ASP A 42 12.28 10.02 -7.84
C ASP A 42 12.01 10.93 -6.63
N ASN A 43 10.80 11.51 -6.57
CA ASN A 43 10.41 12.51 -5.58
C ASN A 43 9.38 12.04 -4.55
N GLN A 44 8.77 10.89 -4.74
CA GLN A 44 7.71 10.40 -3.85
C GLN A 44 7.51 8.89 -3.95
N PHE A 45 6.86 8.33 -2.93
CA PHE A 45 6.21 7.01 -3.03
C PHE A 45 4.73 7.19 -3.27
N GLU A 46 4.13 6.25 -3.97
CA GLU A 46 2.69 6.16 -4.16
C GLU A 46 2.18 4.81 -3.68
N ILE A 47 1.13 4.84 -2.88
CA ILE A 47 0.45 3.64 -2.38
C ILE A 47 -0.98 3.68 -2.90
N ASP A 48 -1.36 2.67 -3.67
CA ASP A 48 -2.72 2.50 -4.19
C ASP A 48 -3.37 1.29 -3.50
N LEU A 49 -4.49 1.50 -2.80
CA LEU A 49 -5.29 0.44 -2.22
C LEU A 49 -6.60 0.28 -3.00
N ALA A 50 -6.89 -0.94 -3.43
CA ALA A 50 -8.16 -1.28 -4.05
C ALA A 50 -9.22 -1.54 -2.96
N VAL A 51 -10.08 -0.56 -2.72
CA VAL A 51 -11.12 -0.60 -1.68
C VAL A 51 -12.45 -0.11 -2.24
N PRO A 52 -13.10 -0.87 -3.11
CA PRO A 52 -14.39 -0.48 -3.66
C PRO A 52 -15.49 -0.48 -2.61
N GLY A 53 -16.56 0.26 -2.85
CA GLY A 53 -17.76 0.26 -2.01
C GLY A 53 -17.67 1.06 -0.72
N LYS A 54 -16.70 1.97 -0.60
CA LYS A 54 -16.50 2.86 0.55
C LYS A 54 -16.74 4.32 0.17
N LYS A 55 -16.92 5.13 1.19
CA LYS A 55 -16.94 6.59 1.09
C LYS A 55 -15.64 7.15 1.66
N LYS A 56 -15.32 8.39 1.32
CA LYS A 56 -14.13 9.08 1.88
C LYS A 56 -14.14 9.13 3.41
N SER A 57 -15.33 9.29 4.00
CA SER A 57 -15.53 9.34 5.45
C SER A 57 -15.29 8.02 6.17
N ASP A 58 -15.23 6.90 5.44
CA ASP A 58 -15.04 5.57 6.03
C ASP A 58 -13.56 5.26 6.31
N PHE A 59 -12.64 6.10 5.82
CA PHE A 59 -11.21 5.90 5.98
C PHE A 59 -10.65 6.74 7.12
N GLU A 60 -9.75 6.14 7.88
CA GLU A 60 -8.90 6.78 8.85
C GLU A 60 -7.44 6.49 8.51
N ILE A 61 -6.63 7.53 8.41
CA ILE A 61 -5.23 7.45 8.04
C ILE A 61 -4.43 8.15 9.11
N GLU A 62 -3.52 7.42 9.74
CA GLU A 62 -2.68 7.91 10.84
C GLU A 62 -1.22 7.64 10.54
N VAL A 63 -0.37 8.57 10.98
CA VAL A 63 1.09 8.41 10.97
C VAL A 63 1.61 8.60 12.37
N GLU A 64 2.21 7.58 12.92
CA GLU A 64 2.79 7.61 14.25
C GLU A 64 4.10 6.80 14.26
N GLU A 65 5.16 7.38 14.80
CA GLU A 65 6.47 6.72 14.97
C GLU A 65 7.00 6.00 13.71
N GLY A 66 6.83 6.61 12.54
CA GLY A 66 7.27 6.02 11.28
C GLY A 66 6.37 4.90 10.74
N LEU A 67 5.19 4.73 11.33
CA LEU A 67 4.16 3.79 10.87
C LEU A 67 2.99 4.55 10.25
N LEU A 68 2.62 4.17 9.05
CA LEU A 68 1.41 4.63 8.36
C LEU A 68 0.33 3.57 8.55
N SER A 69 -0.73 3.90 9.27
CA SER A 69 -1.88 3.03 9.48
C SER A 69 -3.06 3.53 8.66
N ILE A 70 -3.61 2.65 7.85
CA ILE A 70 -4.81 2.90 7.04
C ILE A 70 -5.88 1.95 7.52
N SER A 71 -6.99 2.48 8.00
CA SER A 71 -8.12 1.70 8.45
C SER A 71 -9.41 2.18 7.83
N SER A 72 -10.38 1.29 7.76
CA SER A 72 -11.74 1.60 7.35
C SER A 72 -12.70 0.84 8.24
N SER A 73 -13.59 1.55 8.87
CA SER A 73 -14.73 0.97 9.57
C SER A 73 -15.86 0.66 8.59
N MET A 74 -16.67 -0.33 8.92
CA MET A 74 -17.93 -0.58 8.27
C MET A 74 -19.03 0.02 9.13
N GLU A 75 -19.83 0.94 8.57
CA GLU A 75 -21.16 1.14 9.11
C GLU A 75 -21.94 -0.13 8.78
N GLU A 76 -22.42 -0.84 9.81
CA GLU A 76 -23.41 -1.89 9.61
C GLU A 76 -24.64 -1.25 8.96
N ASP A 77 -24.74 -1.31 7.64
CA ASP A 77 -26.04 -1.16 7.01
C ASP A 77 -26.94 -2.21 7.64
N GLN A 78 -27.97 -1.77 8.35
CA GLN A 78 -28.99 -2.63 8.88
C GLN A 78 -29.50 -3.49 7.71
N VAL A 79 -29.00 -4.71 7.66
CA VAL A 79 -29.48 -5.70 6.71
C VAL A 79 -30.99 -5.79 6.96
N THR A 80 -31.76 -5.27 6.04
CA THR A 80 -33.21 -5.47 6.07
C THR A 80 -33.43 -6.98 6.04
N GLU A 81 -33.95 -7.52 7.11
CA GLU A 81 -34.09 -8.95 7.40
C GLU A 81 -34.84 -9.77 6.32
N LYS A 82 -35.23 -9.16 5.21
CA LYS A 82 -36.07 -9.75 4.17
C LYS A 82 -35.31 -10.43 3.03
N ALA A 83 -34.00 -10.22 2.88
CA ALA A 83 -33.24 -10.83 1.80
C ALA A 83 -32.23 -11.84 2.33
N LYS A 84 -32.37 -13.11 1.95
CA LYS A 84 -31.38 -14.15 2.20
C LYS A 84 -30.50 -14.31 0.97
N PHE A 85 -29.18 -14.27 1.13
CA PHE A 85 -28.25 -14.59 0.04
C PHE A 85 -28.35 -16.08 -0.31
N THR A 86 -28.53 -16.40 -1.59
CA THR A 86 -28.32 -17.76 -2.10
C THR A 86 -26.86 -18.03 -2.40
N ARG A 87 -26.10 -16.98 -2.71
CA ARG A 87 -24.64 -16.98 -2.87
C ARG A 87 -24.09 -15.62 -2.45
N ARG A 88 -23.01 -15.62 -1.69
CA ARG A 88 -22.28 -14.42 -1.28
C ARG A 88 -20.79 -14.65 -1.47
N GLU A 89 -20.21 -14.05 -2.49
CA GLU A 89 -18.80 -14.20 -2.83
C GLU A 89 -17.94 -13.04 -2.34
N PHE A 90 -18.55 -11.88 -2.12
CA PHE A 90 -17.86 -10.72 -1.57
C PHE A 90 -18.69 -10.00 -0.52
N SER A 91 -18.02 -9.29 0.34
CA SER A 91 -18.63 -8.38 1.32
C SER A 91 -17.72 -7.18 1.56
N TYR A 92 -18.30 -6.07 1.98
CA TYR A 92 -17.56 -4.88 2.36
C TYR A 92 -17.24 -4.96 3.85
N ASN A 93 -15.99 -5.21 4.19
CA ASN A 93 -15.56 -5.40 5.57
C ASN A 93 -14.69 -4.24 6.06
N SER A 94 -14.60 -4.10 7.38
CA SER A 94 -13.59 -3.27 8.00
C SER A 94 -12.20 -3.88 7.78
N PHE A 95 -11.19 -3.05 7.65
CA PHE A 95 -9.80 -3.48 7.57
C PHE A 95 -8.87 -2.50 8.28
N LYS A 96 -7.69 -2.98 8.62
CA LYS A 96 -6.57 -2.16 9.05
C LYS A 96 -5.31 -2.66 8.37
N ARG A 97 -4.58 -1.75 7.74
CA ARG A 97 -3.30 -2.04 7.09
C ARG A 97 -2.24 -1.05 7.55
N THR A 98 -1.07 -1.55 7.89
CA THR A 98 0.02 -0.73 8.43
C THR A 98 1.26 -0.90 7.56
N PHE A 99 1.93 0.22 7.27
CA PHE A 99 3.17 0.28 6.50
C PHE A 99 4.23 1.00 7.30
N THR A 100 5.46 0.51 7.25
CA THR A 100 6.61 1.24 7.77
C THR A 100 7.01 2.29 6.74
N ILE A 101 7.07 3.55 7.15
CA ILE A 101 7.47 4.66 6.28
C ILE A 101 9.00 4.76 6.27
N PRO A 102 9.65 4.78 5.09
CA PRO A 102 11.08 5.06 5.00
C PRO A 102 11.45 6.44 5.56
N ASP A 103 12.64 6.57 6.14
CA ASP A 103 13.15 7.83 6.69
C ASP A 103 13.26 8.94 5.64
N SER A 104 13.31 8.57 4.35
CA SER A 104 13.31 9.48 3.21
C SER A 104 12.00 10.23 2.99
N VAL A 105 10.90 9.78 3.60
CA VAL A 105 9.58 10.40 3.46
C VAL A 105 9.41 11.55 4.45
N GLU A 106 8.76 12.63 3.97
CA GLU A 106 8.32 13.75 4.82
C GLU A 106 6.87 13.51 5.29
N PRO A 107 6.66 13.08 6.55
CA PRO A 107 5.33 12.68 7.01
C PRO A 107 4.28 13.80 6.99
N SER A 108 4.73 15.05 7.18
CA SER A 108 3.82 16.21 7.24
C SER A 108 3.15 16.53 5.91
N ASN A 109 3.68 16.01 4.80
CA ASN A 109 3.22 16.31 3.44
C ASN A 109 2.53 15.11 2.77
N ILE A 110 2.14 14.11 3.54
CA ILE A 110 1.40 12.96 3.01
C ILE A 110 -0.01 13.41 2.62
N GLU A 111 -0.41 13.06 1.40
CA GLU A 111 -1.72 13.34 0.86
C GLU A 111 -2.46 12.04 0.53
N ALA A 112 -3.77 12.03 0.74
CA ALA A 112 -4.63 10.92 0.39
C ALA A 112 -5.79 11.37 -0.49
N HIS A 113 -6.11 10.58 -1.49
CA HIS A 113 -7.22 10.81 -2.40
C HIS A 113 -7.96 9.50 -2.67
N TYR A 114 -9.28 9.53 -2.56
CA TYR A 114 -10.14 8.39 -2.86
C TYR A 114 -11.05 8.68 -4.05
N SER A 115 -10.93 7.87 -5.08
CA SER A 115 -11.80 7.93 -6.25
C SER A 115 -11.91 6.57 -6.94
N GLU A 116 -13.07 6.29 -7.51
CA GLU A 116 -13.32 5.07 -8.31
C GLU A 116 -12.91 3.77 -7.61
N GLY A 117 -13.12 3.68 -6.30
CA GLY A 117 -12.81 2.49 -5.51
C GLY A 117 -11.32 2.31 -5.19
N VAL A 118 -10.48 3.31 -5.47
CA VAL A 118 -9.05 3.27 -5.18
C VAL A 118 -8.67 4.40 -4.23
N LEU A 119 -8.06 4.04 -3.11
CA LEU A 119 -7.43 4.98 -2.19
C LEU A 119 -5.97 5.16 -2.59
N LYS A 120 -5.61 6.35 -3.00
CA LYS A 120 -4.25 6.73 -3.40
C LYS A 120 -3.60 7.60 -2.35
N LEU A 121 -2.43 7.21 -1.89
CA LEU A 121 -1.60 8.02 -1.01
C LEU A 121 -0.33 8.44 -1.74
N ARG A 122 0.06 9.69 -1.54
CA ARG A 122 1.32 10.24 -2.01
C ARG A 122 2.18 10.58 -0.80
N LEU A 123 3.37 10.01 -0.77
CA LEU A 123 4.34 10.18 0.31
C LEU A 123 5.58 10.88 -0.25
N PRO A 124 5.64 12.22 -0.20
CA PRO A 124 6.77 12.96 -0.74
C PRO A 124 8.07 12.64 -0.01
N LYS A 125 9.16 12.57 -0.76
CA LYS A 125 10.50 12.42 -0.20
C LYS A 125 11.00 13.76 0.35
N ARG A 126 11.80 13.72 1.40
CA ARG A 126 12.50 14.89 1.93
C ARG A 126 13.43 15.45 0.87
N LYS A 127 13.70 16.74 0.93
CA LYS A 127 14.59 17.42 -0.01
C LYS A 127 15.98 16.78 -0.06
N GLU A 128 16.49 16.30 1.07
CA GLU A 128 17.79 15.63 1.19
C GLU A 128 17.83 14.26 0.50
N ALA A 129 16.65 13.62 0.32
CA ALA A 129 16.51 12.32 -0.32
C ALA A 129 16.28 12.41 -1.83
N LEU A 130 16.13 13.61 -2.39
CA LEU A 130 15.94 13.80 -3.82
C LEU A 130 17.26 13.60 -4.58
N PRO A 131 17.20 13.09 -5.83
CA PRO A 131 18.39 13.00 -6.67
C PRO A 131 19.08 14.36 -6.81
N GLN A 132 20.37 14.40 -6.50
CA GLN A 132 21.16 15.62 -6.62
C GLN A 132 21.76 15.70 -8.02
N PRO A 133 21.80 16.89 -8.66
CA PRO A 133 22.49 17.07 -9.93
C PRO A 133 24.00 16.87 -9.76
N LYS A 134 24.66 16.44 -10.83
CA LYS A 134 26.13 16.33 -10.86
C LYS A 134 26.76 17.64 -10.44
N LYS A 135 27.68 17.57 -9.47
CA LYS A 135 28.47 18.70 -9.03
C LYS A 135 29.93 18.48 -9.43
N LEU A 136 30.50 19.43 -10.20
CA LEU A 136 31.89 19.44 -10.50
C LEU A 136 32.67 20.05 -9.32
N ILE A 137 33.65 19.29 -8.80
CA ILE A 137 34.55 19.77 -7.75
C ILE A 137 35.82 20.24 -8.41
N LYS A 138 36.17 21.51 -8.23
CA LYS A 138 37.46 22.06 -8.67
C LYS A 138 38.53 21.65 -7.69
N ILE A 139 39.61 21.10 -8.20
CA ILE A 139 40.82 20.81 -7.41
C ILE A 139 41.57 22.14 -7.20
N ARG A 140 41.85 22.43 -5.96
CA ARG A 140 42.67 23.57 -5.58
C ARG A 140 44.15 23.17 -5.53
#